data_f0556dbba75545c598f646176aa0464c
#
_entry.id   f0556dbba75545c598f646176aa0464c
#
_cell.length_a   1.000
_cell.length_b   1.000
_cell.length_c   1.000
_cell.angle_alpha   90.00
_cell.angle_beta   90.00
_cell.angle_gamma   90.00
#
_symmetry.space_group_name_H-M   'P 1'
#
loop_
_entity.id
_entity.type
_entity.pdbx_description
1 polymer ?
#
loop_
_entity_poly.entity_id
_entity_poly.type
_entity_poly.pdbx_seq_one_letter_code
_entity_poly.pdbx_strand_id
1 'polypeptide(L)'
;MNILSKFIAISSFAKTLLIAMFFVASSRYAIVAQEFDFDTRMREYNMIDVQELDPEILVDLKYSTTDNFVGKDMYGDLECAYLEKEFANRVVKAQRILKQRNPNYTLLIYDAARPISTQRTMRKIVEGTELERFVADGKRGGRHNYGVAVDLTIATLDGTPLDMGAGFDDFSNAASVKGTADTSDPKTRTIDIYRKYVNDLVSDGIITKAAAQNRILLLEVMCEAGLYPYRREWWHYEDIMPMDSVRTQYKLLDF
;
A
#
# COMPACT_ATOMS: atom_id res chain seq x y z
N MET A 1 51.34 16.14 59.80
CA MET A 1 50.32 16.22 58.71
C MET A 1 49.88 14.79 58.42
N ASN A 2 48.68 14.46 58.79
CA ASN A 2 48.21 13.12 59.05
C ASN A 2 47.94 12.32 57.78
N ILE A 3 48.42 11.10 57.68
CA ILE A 3 48.29 10.19 56.53
C ILE A 3 46.79 9.94 56.17
N LEU A 4 45.93 10.10 57.15
CA LEU A 4 44.46 9.91 56.99
C LEU A 4 43.81 10.98 56.05
N SER A 5 44.33 12.21 55.97
CA SER A 5 43.80 13.29 55.12
C SER A 5 44.06 13.08 53.62
N LYS A 6 45.16 12.34 53.28
CA LYS A 6 45.48 12.02 51.90
C LYS A 6 44.60 10.89 51.32
N PHE A 7 44.16 9.94 52.12
CA PHE A 7 43.25 8.87 51.66
C PHE A 7 41.83 9.35 51.38
N ILE A 8 41.34 10.33 52.15
CA ILE A 8 39.99 10.90 51.92
C ILE A 8 39.92 11.74 50.63
N ALA A 9 40.99 12.47 50.29
CA ALA A 9 41.04 13.25 49.08
C ALA A 9 41.07 12.40 47.79
N ILE A 10 41.77 11.25 47.83
CA ILE A 10 41.85 10.33 46.67
C ILE A 10 40.52 9.61 46.46
N SER A 11 39.83 9.26 47.54
CA SER A 11 38.49 8.63 47.46
C SER A 11 37.43 9.57 46.89
N SER A 12 37.47 10.88 47.18
CA SER A 12 36.54 11.88 46.67
C SER A 12 36.76 12.13 45.18
N PHE A 13 38.02 12.23 44.73
CA PHE A 13 38.35 12.45 43.33
C PHE A 13 37.98 11.25 42.42
N ALA A 14 38.19 10.02 42.93
CA ALA A 14 37.82 8.80 42.22
C ALA A 14 36.28 8.65 42.08
N LYS A 15 35.50 9.03 43.11
CA LYS A 15 34.02 9.01 43.04
C LYS A 15 33.48 10.03 42.08
N THR A 16 34.05 11.22 42.00
CA THR A 16 33.63 12.28 41.05
C THR A 16 33.98 11.89 39.64
N LEU A 17 35.10 11.24 39.39
CA LEU A 17 35.51 10.76 38.06
C LEU A 17 34.60 9.59 37.59
N LEU A 18 34.21 8.67 38.51
CA LEU A 18 33.29 7.57 38.17
C LEU A 18 31.88 8.09 37.84
N ILE A 19 31.38 9.09 38.55
CA ILE A 19 30.07 9.70 38.27
C ILE A 19 30.10 10.44 36.95
N ALA A 20 31.17 11.16 36.63
CA ALA A 20 31.31 11.85 35.33
C ALA A 20 31.41 10.86 34.16
N MET A 21 32.10 9.72 34.32
CA MET A 21 32.14 8.67 33.29
C MET A 21 30.77 7.97 33.09
N PHE A 22 29.98 7.81 34.17
CA PHE A 22 28.64 7.23 34.05
C PHE A 22 27.66 8.18 33.36
N PHE A 23 27.77 9.50 33.57
CA PHE A 23 26.94 10.51 32.88
C PHE A 23 27.33 10.68 31.41
N VAL A 24 28.60 10.54 31.04
CA VAL A 24 29.07 10.59 29.64
C VAL A 24 28.74 9.30 28.90
N ALA A 25 28.69 8.15 29.59
CA ALA A 25 28.29 6.88 28.98
C ALA A 25 26.77 6.80 28.77
N SER A 26 25.95 7.35 29.67
CA SER A 26 24.49 7.35 29.52
C SER A 26 23.99 8.35 28.47
N SER A 27 24.74 9.42 28.15
CA SER A 27 24.38 10.36 27.08
C SER A 27 24.72 9.86 25.66
N ARG A 28 25.44 8.73 25.53
CA ARG A 28 25.78 8.16 24.21
C ARG A 28 24.82 7.06 23.72
N TYR A 29 23.83 6.65 24.53
CA TYR A 29 22.88 5.60 24.16
C TYR A 29 21.46 6.11 23.85
N ALA A 30 21.26 7.42 23.80
CA ALA A 30 20.06 7.99 23.20
C ALA A 30 20.32 8.37 21.73
N ILE A 31 20.84 7.46 20.92
CA ILE A 31 20.50 7.44 19.52
C ILE A 31 19.09 6.84 19.51
N VAL A 32 18.09 7.67 19.72
CA VAL A 32 16.73 7.38 19.28
C VAL A 32 16.92 7.07 17.79
N ALA A 33 16.75 5.80 17.41
CA ALA A 33 16.57 5.48 16.00
C ALA A 33 15.44 6.42 15.56
N GLN A 34 15.75 7.39 14.72
CA GLN A 34 14.74 8.28 14.17
C GLN A 34 13.79 7.35 13.42
N GLU A 35 12.60 7.17 13.96
CA GLU A 35 11.55 6.36 13.36
C GLU A 35 11.36 6.88 11.95
N PHE A 36 11.33 5.98 10.98
CA PHE A 36 11.25 6.38 9.57
C PHE A 36 9.83 6.93 9.33
N ASP A 37 9.72 8.22 9.13
CA ASP A 37 8.47 8.93 8.95
C ASP A 37 8.02 8.85 7.47
N PHE A 38 7.23 7.83 7.17
CA PHE A 38 6.64 7.64 5.84
C PHE A 38 5.74 8.80 5.43
N ASP A 39 4.96 9.38 6.36
CA ASP A 39 4.03 10.48 6.10
C ASP A 39 4.78 11.71 5.57
N THR A 40 5.79 12.17 6.31
CA THR A 40 6.64 13.28 5.87
C THR A 40 7.29 12.98 4.51
N ARG A 41 7.82 11.77 4.31
CA ARG A 41 8.47 11.41 3.03
C ARG A 41 7.48 11.41 1.87
N MET A 42 6.27 10.87 2.02
CA MET A 42 5.24 10.90 0.98
C MET A 42 4.92 12.35 0.58
N ARG A 43 4.77 13.26 1.54
CA ARG A 43 4.50 14.68 1.29
C ARG A 43 5.67 15.39 0.58
N GLU A 44 6.93 15.06 0.89
CA GLU A 44 8.10 15.57 0.18
C GLU A 44 8.14 15.14 -1.31
N TYR A 45 7.49 14.04 -1.64
CA TYR A 45 7.30 13.57 -3.01
C TYR A 45 6.03 14.12 -3.67
N ASN A 46 5.33 15.06 -3.02
CA ASN A 46 4.07 15.68 -3.45
C ASN A 46 2.93 14.66 -3.63
N MET A 47 2.95 13.57 -2.86
CA MET A 47 1.81 12.68 -2.76
C MET A 47 0.73 13.33 -1.91
N ILE A 48 -0.53 13.06 -2.24
CA ILE A 48 -1.71 13.59 -1.55
C ILE A 48 -2.37 12.46 -0.78
N ASP A 49 -2.65 12.67 0.48
CA ASP A 49 -3.53 11.78 1.23
C ASP A 49 -4.95 11.86 0.66
N VAL A 50 -5.49 10.73 0.26
CA VAL A 50 -6.79 10.66 -0.41
C VAL A 50 -7.93 11.11 0.52
N GLN A 51 -7.79 10.93 1.84
CA GLN A 51 -8.79 11.34 2.82
C GLN A 51 -8.81 12.88 3.03
N GLU A 52 -7.75 13.61 2.66
CA GLU A 52 -7.79 15.07 2.60
C GLU A 52 -8.71 15.58 1.48
N LEU A 53 -8.93 14.77 0.41
CA LEU A 53 -9.81 15.11 -0.70
C LEU A 53 -11.23 14.61 -0.49
N ASP A 54 -11.40 13.44 0.12
CA ASP A 54 -12.69 12.85 0.45
C ASP A 54 -12.59 11.99 1.72
N PRO A 55 -12.98 12.51 2.90
CA PRO A 55 -12.85 11.80 4.18
C PRO A 55 -13.81 10.62 4.34
N GLU A 56 -14.76 10.41 3.42
CA GLU A 56 -15.63 9.24 3.44
C GLU A 56 -14.98 7.99 2.84
N ILE A 57 -13.84 8.13 2.14
CA ILE A 57 -13.03 7.00 1.70
C ILE A 57 -12.36 6.38 2.93
N LEU A 58 -12.56 5.08 3.13
CA LEU A 58 -11.94 4.36 4.23
C LEU A 58 -10.54 3.85 3.83
N VAL A 59 -9.66 3.71 4.82
CA VAL A 59 -8.29 3.22 4.65
C VAL A 59 -8.02 2.10 5.65
N ASP A 60 -7.50 0.98 5.17
CA ASP A 60 -7.05 -0.18 5.95
C ASP A 60 -5.79 -0.74 5.25
N LEU A 61 -4.66 -0.03 5.42
CA LEU A 61 -3.41 -0.38 4.76
C LEU A 61 -2.91 -1.75 5.24
N LYS A 62 -3.10 -2.78 4.43
CA LYS A 62 -2.75 -4.17 4.76
C LYS A 62 -1.26 -4.36 5.04
N TYR A 63 -0.42 -3.56 4.40
CA TYR A 63 1.03 -3.60 4.60
C TYR A 63 1.52 -2.78 5.80
N SER A 64 0.64 -2.05 6.52
CA SER A 64 0.89 -1.47 7.84
C SER A 64 0.59 -2.46 8.99
N THR A 65 0.33 -3.71 8.67
CA THR A 65 0.09 -4.79 9.63
C THR A 65 0.81 -6.06 9.19
N THR A 66 0.67 -7.13 9.94
CA THR A 66 1.15 -8.46 9.55
C THR A 66 0.10 -9.27 8.77
N ASP A 67 -1.12 -8.75 8.59
CA ASP A 67 -2.21 -9.37 7.84
C ASP A 67 -2.08 -9.10 6.33
N ASN A 68 -1.00 -9.62 5.76
CA ASN A 68 -0.68 -9.53 4.34
C ASN A 68 0.16 -10.75 3.90
N PHE A 69 0.36 -10.93 2.60
CA PHE A 69 1.03 -12.13 2.06
C PHE A 69 2.51 -12.26 2.45
N VAL A 70 3.19 -11.16 2.84
CA VAL A 70 4.58 -11.22 3.32
C VAL A 70 4.67 -11.50 4.81
N GLY A 71 3.54 -11.43 5.57
CA GLY A 71 3.46 -11.70 7.00
C GLY A 71 4.24 -10.72 7.87
N LYS A 72 4.50 -9.49 7.38
CA LYS A 72 5.26 -8.45 8.08
C LYS A 72 4.64 -7.09 7.86
N ASP A 73 4.73 -6.25 8.89
CA ASP A 73 4.52 -4.83 8.76
C ASP A 73 5.64 -4.22 7.89
N MET A 74 5.24 -3.51 6.82
CA MET A 74 6.13 -2.92 5.83
C MET A 74 6.13 -1.40 5.87
N TYR A 75 5.16 -0.79 6.56
CA TYR A 75 4.91 0.65 6.57
C TYR A 75 4.96 1.28 7.95
N GLY A 76 5.09 0.48 9.03
CA GLY A 76 5.09 0.98 10.41
C GLY A 76 3.82 1.79 10.71
N ASP A 77 3.99 3.02 11.17
CA ASP A 77 2.89 3.88 11.62
C ASP A 77 2.14 4.60 10.47
N LEU A 78 2.38 4.25 9.21
CA LEU A 78 1.64 4.85 8.10
C LEU A 78 0.18 4.38 8.10
N GLU A 79 -0.75 5.32 8.30
CA GLU A 79 -2.20 5.09 8.29
C GLU A 79 -2.89 5.76 7.08
N CYS A 80 -2.20 6.67 6.38
CA CYS A 80 -2.74 7.46 5.28
C CYS A 80 -2.49 6.82 3.92
N ALA A 81 -3.48 6.88 3.02
CA ALA A 81 -3.37 6.40 1.66
C ALA A 81 -2.90 7.51 0.71
N TYR A 82 -1.62 7.54 0.43
CA TYR A 82 -0.99 8.53 -0.44
C TYR A 82 -1.07 8.13 -1.91
N LEU A 83 -1.41 9.09 -2.79
CA LEU A 83 -1.45 8.90 -4.24
C LEU A 83 -0.91 10.15 -4.96
N GLU A 84 -0.51 9.98 -6.22
CA GLU A 84 -0.26 11.11 -7.11
C GLU A 84 -1.55 11.93 -7.26
N LYS A 85 -1.43 13.24 -7.33
CA LYS A 85 -2.56 14.19 -7.22
C LYS A 85 -3.69 13.91 -8.22
N GLU A 86 -3.38 13.76 -9.50
CA GLU A 86 -4.41 13.55 -10.52
C GLU A 86 -4.98 12.13 -10.44
N PHE A 87 -4.18 11.18 -9.99
CA PHE A 87 -4.65 9.83 -9.73
C PHE A 87 -5.58 9.79 -8.51
N ALA A 88 -5.25 10.50 -7.43
CA ALA A 88 -6.11 10.67 -6.25
C ALA A 88 -7.47 11.30 -6.61
N ASN A 89 -7.48 12.35 -7.45
CA ASN A 89 -8.71 12.96 -7.94
C ASN A 89 -9.61 11.98 -8.69
N ARG A 90 -9.04 11.04 -9.44
CA ARG A 90 -9.81 9.97 -10.11
C ARG A 90 -10.38 8.96 -9.12
N VAL A 91 -9.66 8.62 -8.06
CA VAL A 91 -10.17 7.77 -6.96
C VAL A 91 -11.35 8.44 -6.26
N VAL A 92 -11.24 9.74 -5.95
CA VAL A 92 -12.35 10.54 -5.39
C VAL A 92 -13.54 10.60 -6.37
N LYS A 93 -13.30 10.71 -7.69
CA LYS A 93 -14.37 10.61 -8.67
C LYS A 93 -15.05 9.25 -8.63
N ALA A 94 -14.30 8.15 -8.49
CA ALA A 94 -14.86 6.82 -8.33
C ALA A 94 -15.74 6.71 -7.07
N GLN A 95 -15.30 7.27 -5.95
CA GLN A 95 -16.08 7.35 -4.72
C GLN A 95 -17.43 8.06 -4.94
N ARG A 96 -17.42 9.20 -5.60
CA ARG A 96 -18.66 9.95 -5.91
C ARG A 96 -19.61 9.16 -6.80
N ILE A 97 -19.10 8.46 -7.81
CA ILE A 97 -19.89 7.57 -8.68
C ILE A 97 -20.50 6.43 -7.85
N LEU A 98 -19.70 5.82 -6.97
CA LEU A 98 -20.18 4.75 -6.08
C LEU A 98 -21.31 5.25 -5.19
N LYS A 99 -21.16 6.40 -4.54
CA LYS A 99 -22.18 7.02 -3.67
C LYS A 99 -23.47 7.34 -4.42
N GLN A 100 -23.40 7.74 -5.69
CA GLN A 100 -24.57 7.98 -6.52
C GLN A 100 -25.31 6.67 -6.84
N ARG A 101 -24.62 5.54 -7.01
CA ARG A 101 -25.21 4.23 -7.25
C ARG A 101 -25.76 3.58 -5.98
N ASN A 102 -25.03 3.70 -4.89
CA ASN A 102 -25.44 3.20 -3.58
C ASN A 102 -24.85 4.05 -2.44
N PRO A 103 -25.65 4.90 -1.78
CA PRO A 103 -25.15 5.79 -0.72
C PRO A 103 -24.69 5.05 0.55
N ASN A 104 -25.04 3.76 0.71
CA ASN A 104 -24.61 2.94 1.85
C ASN A 104 -23.23 2.30 1.65
N TYR A 105 -22.58 2.53 0.51
CA TYR A 105 -21.26 1.99 0.20
C TYR A 105 -20.19 3.08 0.17
N THR A 106 -18.97 2.68 0.41
CA THR A 106 -17.78 3.52 0.29
C THR A 106 -16.62 2.69 -0.26
N LEU A 107 -15.61 3.36 -0.83
CA LEU A 107 -14.33 2.71 -1.15
C LEU A 107 -13.52 2.48 0.12
N LEU A 108 -12.82 1.34 0.18
CA LEU A 108 -11.89 0.97 1.25
C LEU A 108 -10.54 0.63 0.62
N ILE A 109 -9.52 1.43 0.90
CA ILE A 109 -8.18 1.28 0.32
C ILE A 109 -7.34 0.33 1.16
N TYR A 110 -6.69 -0.64 0.51
CA TYR A 110 -5.79 -1.64 1.09
C TYR A 110 -4.31 -1.33 0.85
N ASP A 111 -3.96 -0.68 -0.28
CA ASP A 111 -2.62 -0.20 -0.58
C ASP A 111 -2.68 0.95 -1.61
N ALA A 112 -1.68 1.84 -1.55
CA ALA A 112 -1.62 3.02 -2.41
C ALA A 112 -0.18 3.28 -2.92
N ALA A 113 0.37 4.46 -2.72
CA ALA A 113 1.76 4.76 -3.05
C ALA A 113 2.70 3.93 -2.18
N ARG A 114 3.61 3.19 -2.81
CA ARG A 114 4.55 2.27 -2.15
C ARG A 114 5.99 2.68 -2.46
N PRO A 115 6.81 3.04 -1.48
CA PRO A 115 8.23 3.32 -1.71
C PRO A 115 8.97 2.14 -2.35
N ILE A 116 9.98 2.43 -3.15
CA ILE A 116 10.73 1.38 -3.85
C ILE A 116 11.54 0.51 -2.87
N SER A 117 11.95 1.07 -1.71
CA SER A 117 12.61 0.31 -0.64
C SER A 117 11.69 -0.78 -0.07
N THR A 118 10.41 -0.45 0.15
CA THR A 118 9.38 -1.41 0.57
C THR A 118 9.18 -2.51 -0.48
N GLN A 119 9.08 -2.13 -1.77
CA GLN A 119 8.97 -3.10 -2.87
C GLN A 119 10.16 -4.07 -2.92
N ARG A 120 11.38 -3.56 -2.74
CA ARG A 120 12.62 -4.37 -2.70
C ARG A 120 12.64 -5.30 -1.50
N THR A 121 12.15 -4.84 -0.35
CA THR A 121 12.04 -5.65 0.87
C THR A 121 11.01 -6.77 0.70
N MET A 122 9.83 -6.48 0.15
CA MET A 122 8.82 -7.49 -0.20
C MET A 122 9.41 -8.55 -1.13
N ARG A 123 10.08 -8.13 -2.21
CA ARG A 123 10.73 -9.05 -3.16
C ARG A 123 11.74 -9.95 -2.48
N LYS A 124 12.58 -9.41 -1.60
CA LYS A 124 13.58 -10.18 -0.83
C LYS A 124 12.95 -11.21 0.10
N ILE A 125 11.81 -10.89 0.71
CA ILE A 125 11.11 -11.81 1.62
C ILE A 125 10.58 -13.03 0.85
N VAL A 126 10.07 -12.84 -0.36
CA VAL A 126 9.47 -13.91 -1.17
C VAL A 126 10.45 -14.58 -2.14
N GLU A 127 11.71 -14.15 -2.16
CA GLU A 127 12.74 -14.70 -3.05
C GLU A 127 12.89 -16.21 -2.84
N GLY A 128 12.89 -16.99 -3.93
CA GLY A 128 12.96 -18.44 -3.90
C GLY A 128 11.64 -19.14 -3.54
N THR A 129 10.56 -18.43 -3.31
CA THR A 129 9.22 -19.01 -3.08
C THR A 129 8.34 -18.95 -4.33
N GLU A 130 7.20 -19.64 -4.31
CA GLU A 130 6.17 -19.54 -5.36
C GLU A 130 5.60 -18.13 -5.52
N LEU A 131 5.66 -17.29 -4.46
CA LEU A 131 5.15 -15.93 -4.45
C LEU A 131 6.07 -14.96 -5.19
N GLU A 132 7.33 -15.32 -5.42
CA GLU A 132 8.31 -14.46 -6.09
C GLU A 132 7.82 -13.92 -7.45
N ARG A 133 7.08 -14.75 -8.21
CA ARG A 133 6.56 -14.39 -9.54
C ARG A 133 5.47 -13.31 -9.52
N PHE A 134 4.87 -13.03 -8.35
CA PHE A 134 3.82 -12.03 -8.19
C PHE A 134 4.35 -10.68 -7.72
N VAL A 135 5.60 -10.61 -7.27
CA VAL A 135 6.21 -9.41 -6.72
C VAL A 135 7.26 -8.86 -7.70
N ALA A 136 7.08 -7.63 -8.17
CA ALA A 136 8.06 -6.98 -9.05
C ALA A 136 9.43 -6.87 -8.35
N ASP A 137 10.52 -6.93 -9.15
CA ASP A 137 11.90 -6.99 -8.65
C ASP A 137 12.41 -5.68 -7.98
N GLY A 138 11.64 -4.61 -8.08
CA GLY A 138 11.99 -3.32 -7.49
C GLY A 138 13.19 -2.60 -8.15
N LYS A 139 13.64 -3.03 -9.35
CA LYS A 139 14.74 -2.34 -10.04
C LYS A 139 14.31 -1.00 -10.61
N ARG A 140 13.18 -0.97 -11.31
CA ARG A 140 12.62 0.23 -11.95
C ARG A 140 11.27 0.65 -11.39
N GLY A 141 10.74 -0.08 -10.42
CA GLY A 141 9.43 0.14 -9.83
C GLY A 141 8.24 -0.24 -10.73
N GLY A 142 7.13 -0.57 -10.06
CA GLY A 142 5.79 -0.69 -10.63
C GLY A 142 4.97 0.58 -10.40
N ARG A 143 3.68 0.57 -10.72
CA ARG A 143 2.82 1.76 -10.66
C ARG A 143 2.62 2.30 -9.24
N HIS A 144 2.51 1.45 -8.23
CA HIS A 144 2.48 1.87 -6.82
C HIS A 144 3.70 2.71 -6.44
N ASN A 145 4.88 2.40 -7.01
CA ASN A 145 6.12 3.12 -6.71
C ASN A 145 6.19 4.52 -7.34
N TYR A 146 5.15 4.91 -8.10
CA TYR A 146 4.95 6.24 -8.67
C TYR A 146 3.65 6.89 -8.17
N GLY A 147 2.93 6.24 -7.25
CA GLY A 147 1.66 6.72 -6.72
C GLY A 147 0.50 6.70 -7.72
N VAL A 148 0.58 5.88 -8.78
CA VAL A 148 -0.43 5.78 -9.86
C VAL A 148 -1.04 4.38 -9.98
N ALA A 149 -1.17 3.71 -8.86
CA ALA A 149 -1.97 2.52 -8.66
C ALA A 149 -2.56 2.51 -7.25
N VAL A 150 -3.67 1.84 -7.08
CA VAL A 150 -4.37 1.67 -5.81
C VAL A 150 -4.96 0.27 -5.73
N ASP A 151 -4.83 -0.36 -4.57
CA ASP A 151 -5.51 -1.59 -4.23
C ASP A 151 -6.68 -1.26 -3.28
N LEU A 152 -7.90 -1.65 -3.66
CA LEU A 152 -9.10 -1.26 -2.93
C LEU A 152 -10.27 -2.21 -3.14
N THR A 153 -11.29 -2.05 -2.30
CA THR A 153 -12.58 -2.73 -2.40
C THR A 153 -13.74 -1.76 -2.18
N ILE A 154 -14.96 -2.29 -2.25
CA ILE A 154 -16.16 -1.62 -1.75
C ILE A 154 -16.44 -2.16 -0.35
N ALA A 155 -16.79 -1.26 0.57
CA ALA A 155 -17.25 -1.59 1.92
C ALA A 155 -18.58 -0.91 2.24
N THR A 156 -19.28 -1.40 3.25
CA THR A 156 -20.35 -0.68 3.91
C THR A 156 -19.78 0.47 4.74
N LEU A 157 -20.63 1.40 5.19
CA LEU A 157 -20.17 2.60 5.93
C LEU A 157 -19.53 2.29 7.28
N ASP A 158 -19.73 1.10 7.82
CA ASP A 158 -19.08 0.62 9.05
C ASP A 158 -17.72 -0.05 8.78
N GLY A 159 -17.26 -0.04 7.51
CA GLY A 159 -15.97 -0.58 7.11
C GLY A 159 -15.99 -2.08 6.77
N THR A 160 -17.15 -2.75 6.78
CA THR A 160 -17.22 -4.18 6.41
C THR A 160 -17.06 -4.33 4.89
N PRO A 161 -16.00 -5.01 4.39
CA PRO A 161 -15.79 -5.22 2.96
C PRO A 161 -16.90 -6.10 2.35
N LEU A 162 -17.30 -5.81 1.10
CA LEU A 162 -18.18 -6.70 0.34
C LEU A 162 -17.43 -7.97 -0.08
N ASP A 163 -18.14 -9.10 -0.12
CA ASP A 163 -17.58 -10.34 -0.66
C ASP A 163 -17.23 -10.18 -2.14
N MET A 164 -15.96 -10.36 -2.47
CA MET A 164 -15.42 -10.31 -3.83
C MET A 164 -15.09 -11.71 -4.39
N GLY A 165 -15.39 -12.80 -3.64
CA GLY A 165 -15.16 -14.19 -4.03
C GLY A 165 -13.72 -14.68 -3.91
N ALA A 166 -12.78 -13.80 -3.59
CA ALA A 166 -11.39 -14.08 -3.23
C ALA A 166 -10.89 -12.94 -2.34
N GLY A 167 -10.00 -13.23 -1.41
CA GLY A 167 -9.39 -12.24 -0.53
C GLY A 167 -8.43 -11.28 -1.27
N PHE A 168 -8.02 -10.24 -0.57
CA PHE A 168 -6.86 -9.43 -0.96
C PHE A 168 -5.61 -10.31 -0.93
N ASP A 169 -4.69 -10.11 -1.86
CA ASP A 169 -3.47 -10.94 -2.01
C ASP A 169 -3.72 -12.44 -2.26
N ASP A 170 -4.94 -12.81 -2.68
CA ASP A 170 -5.20 -14.16 -3.22
C ASP A 170 -4.68 -14.23 -4.66
N PHE A 171 -3.59 -14.95 -4.87
CA PHE A 171 -2.95 -15.10 -6.18
C PHE A 171 -3.50 -16.30 -7.00
N SER A 172 -4.66 -16.83 -6.63
CA SER A 172 -5.38 -17.86 -7.36
C SER A 172 -6.12 -17.34 -8.60
N ASN A 173 -6.68 -18.24 -9.39
CA ASN A 173 -7.54 -17.86 -10.51
C ASN A 173 -8.81 -17.13 -10.06
N ALA A 174 -9.26 -17.36 -8.82
CA ALA A 174 -10.42 -16.67 -8.26
C ALA A 174 -10.20 -15.16 -8.13
N ALA A 175 -8.98 -14.68 -7.94
CA ALA A 175 -8.65 -13.26 -7.86
C ALA A 175 -8.63 -12.55 -9.23
N SER A 176 -8.52 -13.28 -10.32
CA SER A 176 -8.39 -12.73 -11.67
C SER A 176 -9.66 -11.98 -12.12
N VAL A 177 -9.50 -10.94 -12.92
CA VAL A 177 -10.59 -10.21 -13.59
C VAL A 177 -10.56 -10.38 -15.10
N LYS A 178 -9.47 -10.94 -15.63
CA LYS A 178 -9.32 -11.29 -17.03
C LYS A 178 -8.35 -12.45 -17.15
N GLY A 179 -8.75 -13.54 -17.80
CA GLY A 179 -7.92 -14.71 -18.03
C GLY A 179 -6.59 -14.41 -18.71
N THR A 180 -6.04 -15.37 -19.43
CA THR A 180 -4.71 -15.30 -20.09
C THR A 180 -4.64 -14.35 -21.29
N ALA A 181 -5.74 -13.70 -21.68
CA ALA A 181 -5.75 -12.78 -22.82
C ALA A 181 -4.75 -11.63 -22.62
N ASP A 182 -4.07 -11.26 -23.72
CA ASP A 182 -3.10 -10.18 -23.73
C ASP A 182 -3.74 -8.85 -23.33
N THR A 183 -3.29 -8.30 -22.19
CA THR A 183 -3.75 -7.03 -21.65
C THR A 183 -2.80 -5.88 -21.99
N SER A 184 -1.75 -6.14 -22.77
CA SER A 184 -0.80 -5.11 -23.18
C SER A 184 -1.42 -4.13 -24.18
N ASP A 185 -2.47 -4.55 -24.93
CA ASP A 185 -3.21 -3.65 -25.83
C ASP A 185 -4.34 -2.92 -25.06
N PRO A 186 -4.26 -1.60 -24.90
CA PRO A 186 -5.31 -0.80 -24.27
C PRO A 186 -6.70 -0.98 -24.90
N LYS A 187 -6.78 -1.28 -26.19
CA LYS A 187 -8.05 -1.50 -26.92
C LYS A 187 -8.80 -2.74 -26.43
N THR A 188 -8.12 -3.68 -25.80
CA THR A 188 -8.73 -4.88 -25.22
C THR A 188 -9.17 -4.69 -23.76
N ARG A 189 -8.86 -3.55 -23.14
CA ARG A 189 -9.26 -3.20 -21.79
C ARG A 189 -10.64 -2.56 -21.76
N THR A 190 -11.67 -3.29 -22.19
CA THR A 190 -13.06 -2.81 -22.16
C THR A 190 -13.80 -3.42 -20.98
N ILE A 191 -14.73 -2.66 -20.42
CA ILE A 191 -15.58 -3.12 -19.31
C ILE A 191 -16.34 -4.40 -19.67
N ASP A 192 -16.75 -4.58 -20.93
CA ASP A 192 -17.50 -5.76 -21.37
C ASP A 192 -16.65 -7.03 -21.35
N ILE A 193 -15.36 -6.92 -21.67
CA ILE A 193 -14.42 -8.04 -21.56
C ILE A 193 -14.26 -8.45 -20.09
N TYR A 194 -14.12 -7.48 -19.19
CA TYR A 194 -14.03 -7.74 -17.75
C TYR A 194 -15.31 -8.36 -17.19
N ARG A 195 -16.48 -7.79 -17.55
CA ARG A 195 -17.79 -8.36 -17.15
C ARG A 195 -17.96 -9.80 -17.63
N LYS A 196 -17.61 -10.06 -18.89
CA LYS A 196 -17.69 -11.42 -19.44
C LYS A 196 -16.85 -12.37 -18.61
N TYR A 197 -15.58 -12.05 -18.35
CA TYR A 197 -14.71 -12.93 -17.60
C TYR A 197 -15.18 -13.15 -16.15
N VAL A 198 -15.66 -12.12 -15.46
CA VAL A 198 -16.22 -12.26 -14.11
C VAL A 198 -17.46 -13.19 -14.13
N ASN A 199 -18.31 -13.11 -15.15
CA ASN A 199 -19.44 -14.02 -15.32
C ASN A 199 -19.01 -15.45 -15.67
N ASP A 200 -17.92 -15.61 -16.45
CA ASP A 200 -17.35 -16.94 -16.73
C ASP A 200 -16.88 -17.61 -15.40
N LEU A 201 -16.26 -16.87 -14.46
CA LEU A 201 -15.91 -17.39 -13.13
C LEU A 201 -17.13 -17.91 -12.34
N VAL A 202 -18.29 -17.27 -12.49
CA VAL A 202 -19.55 -17.78 -11.89
C VAL A 202 -19.99 -19.08 -12.57
N SER A 203 -19.93 -19.11 -13.91
CA SER A 203 -20.33 -20.30 -14.68
C SER A 203 -19.45 -21.51 -14.38
N ASP A 204 -18.16 -21.25 -14.10
CA ASP A 204 -17.18 -22.27 -13.72
C ASP A 204 -17.26 -22.65 -12.22
N GLY A 205 -18.17 -22.03 -11.46
CA GLY A 205 -18.32 -22.29 -10.03
C GLY A 205 -17.17 -21.79 -9.15
N ILE A 206 -16.34 -20.88 -9.66
CA ILE A 206 -15.15 -20.36 -8.96
C ILE A 206 -15.52 -19.29 -7.95
N ILE A 207 -16.46 -18.39 -8.31
CA ILE A 207 -16.99 -17.36 -7.40
C ILE A 207 -18.52 -17.40 -7.38
N THR A 208 -19.12 -16.83 -6.33
CA THR A 208 -20.56 -16.70 -6.21
C THR A 208 -21.11 -15.64 -7.15
N LYS A 209 -22.41 -15.72 -7.49
CA LYS A 209 -23.10 -14.67 -8.24
C LYS A 209 -23.09 -13.33 -7.49
N ALA A 210 -23.19 -13.33 -6.16
CA ALA A 210 -23.14 -12.13 -5.34
C ALA A 210 -21.74 -11.48 -5.42
N ALA A 211 -20.68 -12.26 -5.28
CA ALA A 211 -19.31 -11.76 -5.44
C ALA A 211 -19.06 -11.18 -6.84
N ALA A 212 -19.57 -11.81 -7.88
CA ALA A 212 -19.50 -11.30 -9.25
C ALA A 212 -20.20 -9.95 -9.41
N GLN A 213 -21.38 -9.78 -8.81
CA GLN A 213 -22.10 -8.50 -8.83
C GLN A 213 -21.29 -7.39 -8.13
N ASN A 214 -20.68 -7.68 -6.98
CA ASN A 214 -19.84 -6.74 -6.27
C ASN A 214 -18.59 -6.34 -7.09
N ARG A 215 -17.92 -7.33 -7.72
CA ARG A 215 -16.79 -7.05 -8.63
C ARG A 215 -17.20 -6.21 -9.83
N ILE A 216 -18.33 -6.51 -10.46
CA ILE A 216 -18.82 -5.75 -11.61
C ILE A 216 -19.13 -4.31 -11.20
N LEU A 217 -19.74 -4.09 -10.03
CA LEU A 217 -19.97 -2.75 -9.51
C LEU A 217 -18.65 -1.99 -9.33
N LEU A 218 -17.64 -2.60 -8.71
CA LEU A 218 -16.31 -2.00 -8.52
C LEU A 218 -15.65 -1.69 -9.88
N LEU A 219 -15.65 -2.64 -10.82
CA LEU A 219 -15.11 -2.46 -12.17
C LEU A 219 -15.77 -1.27 -12.90
N GLU A 220 -17.09 -1.16 -12.83
CA GLU A 220 -17.84 -0.08 -13.49
C GLU A 220 -17.49 1.29 -12.91
N VAL A 221 -17.50 1.39 -11.58
CA VAL A 221 -17.21 2.64 -10.86
C VAL A 221 -15.78 3.12 -11.18
N MET A 222 -14.81 2.22 -11.11
CA MET A 222 -13.41 2.56 -11.36
C MET A 222 -13.15 2.89 -12.83
N CYS A 223 -13.70 2.11 -13.78
CA CYS A 223 -13.54 2.38 -15.21
C CYS A 223 -14.21 3.70 -15.63
N GLU A 224 -15.37 4.05 -15.07
CA GLU A 224 -16.04 5.33 -15.32
C GLU A 224 -15.23 6.52 -14.79
N ALA A 225 -14.46 6.29 -13.72
CA ALA A 225 -13.51 7.27 -13.21
C ALA A 225 -12.21 7.37 -14.03
N GLY A 226 -11.97 6.46 -14.98
CA GLY A 226 -10.77 6.40 -15.82
C GLY A 226 -9.64 5.58 -15.19
N LEU A 227 -9.98 4.64 -14.30
CA LEU A 227 -9.05 3.71 -13.65
C LEU A 227 -9.37 2.29 -14.12
N TYR A 228 -8.33 1.50 -14.44
CA TYR A 228 -8.52 0.21 -15.09
C TYR A 228 -7.93 -0.93 -14.25
N PRO A 229 -8.59 -2.10 -14.17
CA PRO A 229 -8.12 -3.20 -13.36
C PRO A 229 -6.87 -3.85 -13.97
N TYR A 230 -6.00 -4.33 -13.09
CA TYR A 230 -4.95 -5.27 -13.47
C TYR A 230 -5.55 -6.68 -13.64
N ARG A 231 -5.15 -7.41 -14.67
CA ARG A 231 -5.80 -8.65 -15.11
C ARG A 231 -5.84 -9.79 -14.09
N ARG A 232 -4.92 -9.82 -13.12
CA ARG A 232 -4.76 -10.92 -12.16
C ARG A 232 -5.33 -10.62 -10.79
N GLU A 233 -5.70 -9.36 -10.53
CA GLU A 233 -5.99 -8.83 -9.20
C GLU A 233 -7.25 -7.99 -9.27
N TRP A 234 -8.34 -8.46 -8.69
CA TRP A 234 -9.63 -7.75 -8.72
C TRP A 234 -9.59 -6.43 -7.94
N TRP A 235 -8.68 -6.31 -7.01
CA TRP A 235 -8.50 -5.12 -6.15
C TRP A 235 -7.64 -4.03 -6.77
N HIS A 236 -6.73 -4.38 -7.72
CA HIS A 236 -5.73 -3.47 -8.26
C HIS A 236 -6.25 -2.66 -9.45
N TYR A 237 -6.21 -1.33 -9.30
CA TYR A 237 -6.59 -0.38 -10.34
C TYR A 237 -5.46 0.59 -10.65
N GLU A 238 -5.28 0.88 -11.94
CA GLU A 238 -4.16 1.64 -12.46
C GLU A 238 -4.56 2.54 -13.64
N ASP A 239 -3.67 3.46 -14.02
CA ASP A 239 -3.80 4.18 -15.28
C ASP A 239 -3.51 3.25 -16.48
N ILE A 240 -4.19 3.50 -17.61
CA ILE A 240 -3.94 2.75 -18.85
C ILE A 240 -2.62 3.18 -19.54
N MET A 241 -2.01 4.26 -19.08
CA MET A 241 -0.77 4.79 -19.62
C MET A 241 0.34 3.71 -19.64
N PRO A 242 1.11 3.58 -20.76
CA PRO A 242 2.24 2.65 -20.81
C PRO A 242 3.26 2.91 -19.70
N MET A 243 3.87 1.86 -19.15
CA MET A 243 4.77 1.99 -18.00
C MET A 243 6.00 2.87 -18.28
N ASP A 244 6.49 2.92 -19.51
CA ASP A 244 7.61 3.83 -19.86
C ASP A 244 7.17 5.30 -19.84
N SER A 245 5.91 5.61 -20.18
CA SER A 245 5.35 6.95 -20.01
C SER A 245 5.18 7.30 -18.53
N VAL A 246 4.74 6.35 -17.67
CA VAL A 246 4.69 6.54 -16.21
C VAL A 246 6.06 6.92 -15.67
N ARG A 247 7.11 6.19 -16.05
CA ARG A 247 8.49 6.44 -15.59
C ARG A 247 9.04 7.79 -16.06
N THR A 248 8.55 8.32 -17.16
CA THR A 248 8.98 9.62 -17.69
C THR A 248 8.22 10.78 -17.04
N GLN A 249 6.94 10.56 -16.73
CA GLN A 249 6.03 11.61 -16.27
C GLN A 249 6.02 11.77 -14.75
N TYR A 250 6.18 10.69 -14.00
CA TYR A 250 6.07 10.68 -12.56
C TYR A 250 7.40 10.40 -11.87
N LYS A 251 7.57 10.92 -10.66
CA LYS A 251 8.76 10.72 -9.84
C LYS A 251 8.67 9.37 -9.12
N LEU A 252 9.72 8.56 -9.22
CA LEU A 252 9.84 7.34 -8.43
C LEU A 252 9.94 7.69 -6.94
N LEU A 253 9.18 7.01 -6.09
CA LEU A 253 9.28 7.12 -4.63
C LEU A 253 10.54 6.39 -4.15
N ASP A 254 11.69 7.04 -4.35
CA ASP A 254 13.00 6.46 -4.05
C ASP A 254 13.45 6.80 -2.63
N PHE A 255 12.82 6.17 -1.66
CA PHE A 255 13.14 6.25 -0.24
C PHE A 255 12.75 4.95 0.47
#